data_49ce221e89b8cd04595f21e0e2818384
#
_entry.id   49ce221e89b8cd04595f21e0e2818384
#
_cell.length_a   1.000
_cell.length_b   1.000
_cell.length_c   1.000
_cell.angle_alpha   90.00
_cell.angle_beta   90.00
_cell.angle_gamma   90.00
#
_symmetry.space_group_name_H-M   'P 1'
#
loop_
_entity.id
_entity.type
_entity.pdbx_description
1 polymer ?
#
loop_
_entity_poly.entity_id
_entity_poly.type
_entity_poly.pdbx_seq_one_letter_code
_entity_poly.pdbx_strand_id
1 'polypeptide(L)'
;MSETICAISTALGEGAIGIVRLSGEEAFSIAEKIVRLPKGKTVESLASHTINYGNVVDPATNEKIEEIMLVKMVGPRTYTTEDVIEINCHGGIITIQKVLALCLEHGARMAEPGEFTKRAFLNGRIDLTQAEAVIDFIKSKTDEASQIANNQMQGRLSTLIKRLRAEILDILTVVEVNIDYPEYDDLEIETTKTILEKSTSIRNSLESLLETSKQGKIIKEGINTAIIGRPNVGKSSLLNNLLQENKAIVTDIAGTTRDVLEEYVKIKGVPIKLIDTAGIRETDDIVEQIGVKRSKEALEKSDLVLFLLNSSEELTEDDKELLKLTEGKTTIVILNKLDLETKIDIAEVEKLAYNHPIIKTSMTTYKGIDELEKNIRDLFFGGAARPKDATYLSNTRQINLIQRALTSLNDAIGAAELGLEVDMVLIDYTNTFNLLGEVIGENSGDELINELFSRFCLGK
;
A
#
# COMPACT_ATOMS: atom_id res chain seq x y z
N MET A 1 -14.79 -29.82 2.44
CA MET A 1 -13.66 -29.87 1.48
C MET A 1 -13.75 -28.60 0.68
N SER A 2 -12.67 -27.83 0.58
CA SER A 2 -12.64 -26.62 -0.24
C SER A 2 -12.53 -27.02 -1.71
N GLU A 3 -13.37 -26.43 -2.58
CA GLU A 3 -13.30 -26.66 -4.02
C GLU A 3 -11.91 -26.27 -4.56
N THR A 4 -11.39 -27.04 -5.53
CA THR A 4 -10.17 -26.67 -6.23
C THR A 4 -10.40 -25.45 -7.11
N ILE A 5 -9.61 -24.42 -6.93
CA ILE A 5 -9.71 -23.15 -7.68
C ILE A 5 -8.65 -23.06 -8.76
N CYS A 6 -8.95 -22.31 -9.83
CA CYS A 6 -7.98 -21.96 -10.84
C CYS A 6 -8.12 -20.51 -11.31
N ALA A 7 -7.02 -19.91 -11.73
CA ALA A 7 -7.00 -18.60 -12.36
C ALA A 7 -5.74 -18.37 -13.19
N ILE A 8 -5.79 -17.37 -14.08
CA ILE A 8 -4.61 -16.83 -14.74
C ILE A 8 -3.86 -15.97 -13.71
N SER A 9 -2.61 -16.29 -13.41
CA SER A 9 -1.77 -15.63 -12.40
C SER A 9 -0.79 -14.61 -12.97
N THR A 10 -0.70 -14.47 -14.29
CA THR A 10 0.11 -13.45 -14.98
C THR A 10 -0.77 -12.33 -15.49
N ALA A 11 -0.18 -11.17 -15.79
CA ALA A 11 -0.89 -10.08 -16.44
C ALA A 11 -1.46 -10.55 -17.80
N LEU A 12 -2.67 -10.09 -18.13
CA LEU A 12 -3.29 -10.34 -19.43
C LEU A 12 -2.64 -9.43 -20.47
N GLY A 13 -2.11 -10.02 -21.54
CA GLY A 13 -1.45 -9.30 -22.63
C GLY A 13 -0.55 -10.24 -23.42
N GLU A 14 0.16 -9.69 -24.39
CA GLU A 14 1.17 -10.44 -25.14
C GLU A 14 2.46 -10.52 -24.31
N GLY A 15 2.91 -11.72 -24.00
CA GLY A 15 4.10 -11.97 -23.20
C GLY A 15 4.78 -13.29 -23.56
N ALA A 16 5.97 -13.51 -23.06
CA ALA A 16 6.68 -14.77 -23.31
C ALA A 16 6.03 -15.95 -22.58
N ILE A 17 5.52 -15.74 -21.37
CA ILE A 17 4.94 -16.78 -20.51
C ILE A 17 3.62 -16.28 -19.94
N GLY A 18 2.64 -17.19 -19.88
CA GLY A 18 1.40 -17.05 -19.14
C GLY A 18 1.21 -18.24 -18.20
N ILE A 19 0.68 -18.03 -17.02
CA ILE A 19 0.54 -19.03 -15.97
C ILE A 19 -0.92 -19.20 -15.60
N VAL A 20 -1.42 -20.44 -15.72
CA VAL A 20 -2.68 -20.88 -15.10
C VAL A 20 -2.32 -21.63 -13.84
N ARG A 21 -2.82 -21.16 -12.70
CA ARG A 21 -2.59 -21.76 -11.37
C ARG A 21 -3.83 -22.46 -10.87
N LEU A 22 -3.65 -23.67 -10.33
CA LEU A 22 -4.67 -24.42 -9.60
C LEU A 22 -4.24 -24.56 -8.14
N SER A 23 -5.19 -24.55 -7.21
CA SER A 23 -4.96 -24.83 -5.78
C SER A 23 -6.14 -25.60 -5.19
N GLY A 24 -5.86 -26.67 -4.48
CA GLY A 24 -6.85 -27.54 -3.82
C GLY A 24 -6.57 -29.01 -3.99
N GLU A 25 -7.36 -29.86 -3.34
CA GLU A 25 -7.15 -31.31 -3.28
C GLU A 25 -7.15 -32.00 -4.67
N GLU A 26 -7.94 -31.47 -5.61
CA GLU A 26 -8.05 -32.06 -6.96
C GLU A 26 -7.08 -31.45 -7.99
N ALA A 27 -6.17 -30.55 -7.57
CA ALA A 27 -5.27 -29.86 -8.50
C ALA A 27 -4.45 -30.86 -9.35
N PHE A 28 -3.96 -31.94 -8.76
CA PHE A 28 -3.18 -32.96 -9.49
C PHE A 28 -4.05 -33.80 -10.40
N SER A 29 -5.24 -34.21 -9.95
CA SER A 29 -6.18 -35.03 -10.74
C SER A 29 -6.71 -34.27 -11.96
N ILE A 30 -6.98 -32.98 -11.82
CA ILE A 30 -7.39 -32.11 -12.92
C ILE A 30 -6.26 -31.95 -13.93
N ALA A 31 -5.03 -31.68 -13.45
CA ALA A 31 -3.87 -31.58 -14.34
C ALA A 31 -3.59 -32.89 -15.09
N GLU A 32 -3.74 -34.06 -14.44
CA GLU A 32 -3.54 -35.37 -15.06
C GLU A 32 -4.49 -35.60 -16.24
N LYS A 33 -5.71 -35.08 -16.19
CA LYS A 33 -6.69 -35.20 -17.28
C LYS A 33 -6.26 -34.46 -18.53
N ILE A 34 -5.74 -33.23 -18.37
CA ILE A 34 -5.47 -32.29 -19.47
C ILE A 34 -4.00 -32.22 -19.91
N VAL A 35 -3.06 -32.77 -19.11
CA VAL A 35 -1.62 -32.71 -19.41
C VAL A 35 -1.11 -34.06 -19.87
N ARG A 36 -0.21 -34.07 -20.84
CA ARG A 36 0.53 -35.25 -21.30
C ARG A 36 2.02 -35.02 -21.10
N LEU A 37 2.64 -35.87 -20.27
CA LEU A 37 4.07 -35.83 -19.96
C LEU A 37 4.86 -36.80 -20.83
N PRO A 38 6.13 -36.51 -21.15
CA PRO A 38 6.97 -37.43 -21.91
C PRO A 38 7.18 -38.80 -21.18
N LYS A 39 7.41 -39.86 -21.96
CA LYS A 39 7.72 -41.18 -21.48
C LYS A 39 6.64 -41.85 -20.61
N GLY A 40 5.38 -41.44 -20.74
CA GLY A 40 4.26 -41.99 -19.98
C GLY A 40 4.30 -41.67 -18.48
N LYS A 41 5.00 -40.65 -18.06
CA LYS A 41 4.94 -40.15 -16.68
C LYS A 41 3.56 -39.61 -16.35
N THR A 42 3.14 -39.75 -15.11
CA THR A 42 1.91 -39.17 -14.57
C THR A 42 2.24 -37.94 -13.73
N VAL A 43 1.29 -37.01 -13.58
CA VAL A 43 1.45 -35.84 -12.68
C VAL A 43 1.72 -36.30 -11.25
N GLU A 44 1.07 -37.41 -10.83
CA GLU A 44 1.30 -38.01 -9.50
C GLU A 44 2.76 -38.42 -9.30
N SER A 45 3.40 -38.98 -10.35
CA SER A 45 4.79 -39.46 -10.26
C SER A 45 5.85 -38.36 -10.19
N LEU A 46 5.48 -37.08 -10.42
CA LEU A 46 6.43 -35.97 -10.38
C LEU A 46 6.83 -35.62 -8.94
N ALA A 47 8.11 -35.33 -8.77
CA ALA A 47 8.58 -34.79 -7.50
C ALA A 47 8.01 -33.37 -7.24
N SER A 48 7.74 -33.07 -5.96
CA SER A 48 7.30 -31.74 -5.55
C SER A 48 8.36 -30.66 -5.83
N HIS A 49 7.93 -29.47 -6.20
CA HIS A 49 8.78 -28.31 -6.51
C HIS A 49 9.72 -28.55 -7.70
N THR A 50 9.23 -29.28 -8.71
CA THR A 50 9.95 -29.51 -9.96
C THR A 50 9.19 -28.95 -11.17
N ILE A 51 9.96 -28.56 -12.17
CA ILE A 51 9.44 -28.11 -13.46
C ILE A 51 9.58 -29.26 -14.47
N ASN A 52 8.49 -29.57 -15.16
CA ASN A 52 8.43 -30.69 -16.10
C ASN A 52 7.87 -30.26 -17.44
N TYR A 53 8.55 -30.60 -18.50
CA TYR A 53 8.06 -30.39 -19.85
C TYR A 53 6.86 -31.29 -20.15
N GLY A 54 5.87 -30.76 -20.86
CA GLY A 54 4.68 -31.49 -21.27
C GLY A 54 3.86 -30.75 -22.32
N ASN A 55 2.67 -31.28 -22.58
CA ASN A 55 1.71 -30.66 -23.47
C ASN A 55 0.34 -30.64 -22.82
N VAL A 56 -0.42 -29.56 -23.01
CA VAL A 56 -1.86 -29.54 -22.76
C VAL A 56 -2.55 -30.14 -23.96
N VAL A 57 -3.45 -31.06 -23.70
CA VAL A 57 -4.23 -31.78 -24.70
C VAL A 57 -5.70 -31.70 -24.30
N ASP A 58 -6.57 -31.47 -25.26
CA ASP A 58 -8.01 -31.59 -25.04
C ASP A 58 -8.37 -33.08 -24.91
N PRO A 59 -8.89 -33.54 -23.79
CA PRO A 59 -9.21 -34.97 -23.60
C PRO A 59 -10.31 -35.48 -24.51
N ALA A 60 -11.20 -34.62 -25.00
CA ALA A 60 -12.32 -35.01 -25.84
C ALA A 60 -11.88 -35.26 -27.28
N THR A 61 -10.98 -34.45 -27.82
CA THR A 61 -10.51 -34.51 -29.20
C THR A 61 -9.12 -35.11 -29.35
N ASN A 62 -8.37 -35.24 -28.25
CA ASN A 62 -6.97 -35.59 -28.21
C ASN A 62 -6.06 -34.62 -29.02
N GLU A 63 -6.54 -33.41 -29.25
CA GLU A 63 -5.80 -32.36 -29.95
C GLU A 63 -4.76 -31.73 -28.98
N LYS A 64 -3.53 -31.57 -29.45
CA LYS A 64 -2.51 -30.83 -28.74
C LYS A 64 -2.82 -29.33 -28.79
N ILE A 65 -3.10 -28.71 -27.63
CA ILE A 65 -3.41 -27.29 -27.54
C ILE A 65 -2.12 -26.47 -27.42
N GLU A 66 -1.17 -26.90 -26.54
CA GLU A 66 -0.01 -26.09 -26.19
C GLU A 66 1.14 -26.93 -25.63
N GLU A 67 2.37 -26.48 -25.85
CA GLU A 67 3.56 -26.95 -25.12
C GLU A 67 3.71 -26.17 -23.83
N ILE A 68 3.99 -26.86 -22.75
CA ILE A 68 3.99 -26.25 -21.42
C ILE A 68 5.17 -26.70 -20.56
N MET A 69 5.44 -25.90 -19.53
CA MET A 69 6.19 -26.31 -18.37
C MET A 69 5.24 -26.46 -17.18
N LEU A 70 5.09 -27.69 -16.69
CA LEU A 70 4.25 -28.00 -15.53
C LEU A 70 5.06 -27.92 -14.23
N VAL A 71 4.58 -27.16 -13.26
CA VAL A 71 5.13 -27.11 -11.90
C VAL A 71 4.17 -27.81 -10.96
N LYS A 72 4.66 -28.82 -10.23
CA LYS A 72 3.92 -29.50 -9.18
C LYS A 72 4.47 -29.08 -7.82
N MET A 73 3.59 -28.68 -6.91
CA MET A 73 3.93 -28.32 -5.52
C MET A 73 2.95 -29.01 -4.58
N VAL A 74 3.47 -29.85 -3.69
CA VAL A 74 2.68 -30.64 -2.72
C VAL A 74 2.58 -29.87 -1.41
N GLY A 75 1.36 -29.75 -0.88
CA GLY A 75 1.11 -29.16 0.43
C GLY A 75 1.85 -29.86 1.57
N PRO A 76 2.08 -29.22 2.72
CA PRO A 76 1.71 -27.83 3.05
C PRO A 76 2.75 -26.78 2.64
N ARG A 77 3.89 -27.13 2.03
CA ARG A 77 4.95 -26.19 1.64
C ARG A 77 4.65 -25.50 0.31
N THR A 78 3.47 -24.87 0.20
CA THR A 78 2.99 -24.14 -0.97
C THR A 78 2.48 -22.75 -0.56
N TYR A 79 2.08 -21.93 -1.51
CA TYR A 79 1.57 -20.59 -1.19
C TYR A 79 0.27 -20.64 -0.38
N THR A 80 -0.66 -21.51 -0.75
CA THR A 80 -1.95 -21.69 -0.10
C THR A 80 -1.96 -22.74 1.01
N THR A 81 -0.84 -23.46 1.22
CA THR A 81 -0.71 -24.69 2.00
C THR A 81 -1.44 -25.91 1.41
N GLU A 82 -2.18 -25.72 0.32
CA GLU A 82 -2.85 -26.79 -0.43
C GLU A 82 -1.93 -27.35 -1.52
N ASP A 83 -2.37 -28.40 -2.21
CA ASP A 83 -1.72 -28.88 -3.43
C ASP A 83 -1.87 -27.84 -4.54
N VAL A 84 -0.76 -27.52 -5.21
CA VAL A 84 -0.73 -26.48 -6.24
C VAL A 84 -0.11 -27.00 -7.53
N ILE A 85 -0.75 -26.66 -8.65
CA ILE A 85 -0.22 -26.84 -10.01
C ILE A 85 -0.08 -25.45 -10.65
N GLU A 86 1.03 -25.23 -11.34
CA GLU A 86 1.17 -24.11 -12.29
C GLU A 86 1.44 -24.66 -13.68
N ILE A 87 0.61 -24.28 -14.62
CA ILE A 87 0.73 -24.58 -16.04
C ILE A 87 1.28 -23.34 -16.74
N ASN A 88 2.57 -23.38 -17.04
CA ASN A 88 3.25 -22.28 -17.73
C ASN A 88 3.15 -22.50 -19.23
N CYS A 89 2.38 -21.64 -19.90
CA CYS A 89 2.10 -21.62 -21.33
C CYS A 89 2.86 -20.49 -22.02
N HIS A 90 2.85 -20.42 -23.36
CA HIS A 90 3.16 -19.19 -24.05
C HIS A 90 2.14 -18.10 -23.70
N GLY A 91 2.60 -16.86 -23.59
CA GLY A 91 1.83 -15.73 -23.04
C GLY A 91 0.79 -15.13 -24.01
N GLY A 92 0.22 -15.95 -24.89
CA GLY A 92 -0.89 -15.53 -25.77
C GLY A 92 -2.24 -15.64 -25.07
N ILE A 93 -3.07 -14.60 -25.16
CA ILE A 93 -4.38 -14.51 -24.47
C ILE A 93 -5.26 -15.73 -24.83
N ILE A 94 -5.34 -16.11 -26.09
CA ILE A 94 -6.21 -17.20 -26.56
C ILE A 94 -5.78 -18.54 -25.98
N THR A 95 -4.47 -18.82 -25.98
CA THR A 95 -3.92 -20.07 -25.48
C THR A 95 -4.16 -20.23 -23.98
N ILE A 96 -3.87 -19.19 -23.20
CA ILE A 96 -4.07 -19.21 -21.75
C ILE A 96 -5.55 -19.40 -21.40
N GLN A 97 -6.46 -18.73 -22.12
CA GLN A 97 -7.91 -18.89 -21.93
C GLN A 97 -8.39 -20.31 -22.24
N LYS A 98 -7.85 -20.96 -23.29
CA LYS A 98 -8.15 -22.36 -23.58
C LYS A 98 -7.70 -23.30 -22.46
N VAL A 99 -6.48 -23.10 -21.93
CA VAL A 99 -5.97 -23.90 -20.82
C VAL A 99 -6.81 -23.69 -19.57
N LEU A 100 -7.21 -22.46 -19.27
CA LEU A 100 -8.09 -22.14 -18.16
C LEU A 100 -9.46 -22.83 -18.32
N ALA A 101 -10.06 -22.74 -19.51
CA ALA A 101 -11.35 -23.38 -19.81
C ALA A 101 -11.29 -24.89 -19.59
N LEU A 102 -10.22 -25.56 -20.03
CA LEU A 102 -10.03 -27.00 -19.77
C LEU A 102 -9.94 -27.32 -18.28
N CYS A 103 -9.27 -26.48 -17.47
CA CYS A 103 -9.24 -26.67 -16.03
C CYS A 103 -10.65 -26.59 -15.41
N LEU A 104 -11.46 -25.60 -15.85
CA LEU A 104 -12.84 -25.41 -15.39
C LEU A 104 -13.74 -26.60 -15.79
N GLU A 105 -13.67 -27.03 -17.03
CA GLU A 105 -14.45 -28.17 -17.56
C GLU A 105 -14.12 -29.50 -16.82
N HIS A 106 -12.91 -29.61 -16.26
CA HIS A 106 -12.46 -30.85 -15.61
C HIS A 106 -12.56 -30.82 -14.08
N GLY A 107 -13.21 -29.79 -13.52
CA GLY A 107 -13.62 -29.79 -12.11
C GLY A 107 -13.02 -28.69 -11.24
N ALA A 108 -12.20 -27.78 -11.80
CA ALA A 108 -11.81 -26.59 -11.09
C ALA A 108 -12.93 -25.54 -11.11
N ARG A 109 -12.98 -24.69 -10.07
CA ARG A 109 -13.79 -23.48 -10.05
C ARG A 109 -12.91 -22.26 -10.35
N MET A 110 -13.47 -21.23 -10.98
CA MET A 110 -12.77 -19.94 -11.11
C MET A 110 -12.50 -19.37 -9.73
N ALA A 111 -11.26 -18.94 -9.49
CA ALA A 111 -10.89 -18.26 -8.25
C ALA A 111 -11.55 -16.88 -8.16
N GLU A 112 -11.95 -16.47 -6.97
CA GLU A 112 -12.31 -15.10 -6.67
C GLU A 112 -11.08 -14.17 -6.61
N PRO A 113 -11.24 -12.84 -6.72
CA PRO A 113 -10.14 -11.92 -6.47
C PRO A 113 -9.48 -12.17 -5.11
N GLY A 114 -8.16 -12.30 -5.08
CA GLY A 114 -7.39 -12.54 -3.85
C GLY A 114 -7.56 -13.91 -3.21
N GLU A 115 -8.26 -14.86 -3.81
CA GLU A 115 -8.62 -16.12 -3.15
C GLU A 115 -7.40 -16.99 -2.77
N PHE A 116 -6.33 -17.00 -3.57
CA PHE A 116 -5.11 -17.73 -3.20
C PHE A 116 -4.47 -17.16 -1.93
N THR A 117 -4.43 -15.82 -1.80
CA THR A 117 -3.88 -15.15 -0.60
C THR A 117 -4.83 -15.31 0.59
N LYS A 118 -6.15 -15.27 0.36
CA LYS A 118 -7.16 -15.57 1.37
C LYS A 118 -7.00 -16.97 1.94
N ARG A 119 -6.77 -17.98 1.10
CA ARG A 119 -6.50 -19.37 1.55
C ARG A 119 -5.19 -19.46 2.32
N ALA A 120 -4.13 -18.76 1.89
CA ALA A 120 -2.88 -18.68 2.64
C ALA A 120 -3.10 -18.10 4.05
N PHE A 121 -3.97 -17.09 4.19
CA PHE A 121 -4.37 -16.53 5.49
C PHE A 121 -5.23 -17.50 6.30
N LEU A 122 -6.30 -18.06 5.74
CA LEU A 122 -7.21 -18.97 6.42
C LEU A 122 -6.50 -20.25 6.88
N ASN A 123 -5.52 -20.73 6.12
CA ASN A 123 -4.69 -21.88 6.45
C ASN A 123 -3.51 -21.54 7.38
N GLY A 124 -3.44 -20.31 7.90
CA GLY A 124 -2.46 -19.90 8.92
C GLY A 124 -1.03 -19.71 8.44
N ARG A 125 -0.79 -19.72 7.11
CA ARG A 125 0.56 -19.49 6.57
C ARG A 125 1.02 -18.05 6.74
N ILE A 126 0.10 -17.10 6.57
CA ILE A 126 0.33 -15.68 6.73
C ILE A 126 -0.80 -15.09 7.59
N ASP A 127 -0.53 -14.00 8.29
CA ASP A 127 -1.56 -13.23 8.97
C ASP A 127 -2.11 -12.10 8.10
N LEU A 128 -3.11 -11.37 8.63
CA LEU A 128 -3.81 -10.34 7.84
C LEU A 128 -2.88 -9.18 7.45
N THR A 129 -1.90 -8.82 8.29
CA THR A 129 -0.94 -7.75 7.97
C THR A 129 -0.01 -8.16 6.84
N GLN A 130 0.39 -9.43 6.80
CA GLN A 130 1.19 -9.99 5.71
C GLN A 130 0.38 -10.12 4.43
N ALA A 131 -0.89 -10.51 4.52
CA ALA A 131 -1.79 -10.56 3.37
C ALA A 131 -1.98 -9.16 2.75
N GLU A 132 -2.26 -8.14 3.55
CA GLU A 132 -2.34 -6.75 3.09
C GLU A 132 -1.04 -6.28 2.43
N ALA A 133 0.10 -6.70 2.97
CA ALA A 133 1.42 -6.35 2.43
C ALA A 133 1.69 -6.96 1.04
N VAL A 134 1.08 -8.11 0.70
CA VAL A 134 1.21 -8.71 -0.66
C VAL A 134 0.66 -7.75 -1.72
N ILE A 135 -0.53 -7.17 -1.51
CA ILE A 135 -1.10 -6.23 -2.49
C ILE A 135 -0.31 -4.91 -2.51
N ASP A 136 0.16 -4.45 -1.34
CA ASP A 136 0.98 -3.25 -1.24
C ASP A 136 2.30 -3.40 -1.99
N PHE A 137 2.93 -4.57 -1.90
CA PHE A 137 4.15 -4.90 -2.64
C PHE A 137 3.92 -4.87 -4.16
N ILE A 138 2.82 -5.47 -4.64
CA ILE A 138 2.48 -5.53 -6.07
C ILE A 138 2.17 -4.12 -6.61
N LYS A 139 1.47 -3.29 -5.82
CA LYS A 139 1.07 -1.92 -6.21
C LYS A 139 2.13 -0.87 -5.93
N SER A 140 3.26 -1.23 -5.31
CA SER A 140 4.32 -0.29 -4.94
C SER A 140 4.86 0.44 -6.17
N LYS A 141 4.99 1.77 -6.06
CA LYS A 141 5.48 2.65 -7.13
C LYS A 141 6.93 3.12 -6.91
N THR A 142 7.47 2.89 -5.73
CA THR A 142 8.83 3.29 -5.36
C THR A 142 9.56 2.15 -4.65
N ASP A 143 10.90 2.17 -4.68
CA ASP A 143 11.72 1.17 -3.97
C ASP A 143 11.43 1.21 -2.46
N GLU A 144 11.19 2.40 -1.92
CA GLU A 144 10.87 2.59 -0.51
C GLU A 144 9.53 1.95 -0.15
N ALA A 145 8.48 2.15 -0.97
CA ALA A 145 7.18 1.51 -0.77
C ALA A 145 7.29 -0.01 -0.87
N SER A 146 8.04 -0.51 -1.87
CA SER A 146 8.34 -1.93 -2.04
C SER A 146 9.08 -2.51 -0.84
N GLN A 147 10.07 -1.79 -0.28
CA GLN A 147 10.80 -2.24 0.88
C GLN A 147 9.95 -2.30 2.15
N ILE A 148 9.08 -1.30 2.38
CA ILE A 148 8.13 -1.30 3.50
C ILE A 148 7.19 -2.50 3.38
N ALA A 149 6.58 -2.71 2.22
CA ALA A 149 5.69 -3.84 1.99
C ALA A 149 6.41 -5.19 2.18
N ASN A 150 7.65 -5.33 1.68
CA ASN A 150 8.46 -6.54 1.88
C ASN A 150 8.76 -6.80 3.36
N ASN A 151 9.09 -5.76 4.14
CA ASN A 151 9.29 -5.89 5.59
C ASN A 151 8.01 -6.36 6.31
N GLN A 152 6.85 -5.86 5.89
CA GLN A 152 5.56 -6.31 6.43
C GLN A 152 5.24 -7.75 6.01
N MET A 153 5.51 -8.15 4.75
CA MET A 153 5.39 -9.54 4.30
C MET A 153 6.27 -10.50 5.11
N GLN A 154 7.45 -10.05 5.55
CA GLN A 154 8.33 -10.82 6.45
C GLN A 154 7.81 -10.89 7.89
N GLY A 155 6.68 -10.28 8.21
CA GLY A 155 6.02 -10.35 9.51
C GLY A 155 6.61 -9.45 10.60
N ARG A 156 7.37 -8.40 10.24
CA ARG A 156 7.95 -7.48 11.25
C ARG A 156 6.88 -6.83 12.13
N LEU A 157 5.79 -6.30 11.53
CA LEU A 157 4.67 -5.74 12.26
C LEU A 157 3.97 -6.80 13.11
N SER A 158 3.69 -7.93 12.53
CA SER A 158 3.05 -9.07 13.19
C SER A 158 3.84 -9.53 14.43
N THR A 159 5.15 -9.64 14.32
CA THR A 159 6.04 -10.01 15.43
C THR A 159 5.97 -8.99 16.57
N LEU A 160 5.97 -7.69 16.24
CA LEU A 160 5.82 -6.62 17.22
C LEU A 160 4.46 -6.70 17.94
N ILE A 161 3.37 -6.81 17.18
CA ILE A 161 2.01 -6.90 17.74
C ILE A 161 1.86 -8.14 18.64
N LYS A 162 2.34 -9.31 18.20
CA LYS A 162 2.31 -10.55 19.01
C LYS A 162 3.07 -10.39 20.31
N ARG A 163 4.23 -9.72 20.32
CA ARG A 163 4.98 -9.42 21.53
C ARG A 163 4.19 -8.52 22.48
N LEU A 164 3.64 -7.40 21.96
CA LEU A 164 2.86 -6.48 22.81
C LEU A 164 1.62 -7.17 23.38
N ARG A 165 0.96 -8.03 22.62
CA ARG A 165 -0.16 -8.85 23.13
C ARG A 165 0.26 -9.80 24.22
N ALA A 166 1.42 -10.46 24.08
CA ALA A 166 1.93 -11.32 25.15
C ALA A 166 2.20 -10.53 26.44
N GLU A 167 2.79 -9.32 26.33
CA GLU A 167 3.01 -8.44 27.47
C GLU A 167 1.69 -8.01 28.14
N ILE A 168 0.61 -7.74 27.36
CA ILE A 168 -0.73 -7.45 27.88
C ILE A 168 -1.35 -8.69 28.53
N LEU A 169 -1.19 -9.86 27.92
CA LEU A 169 -1.70 -11.11 28.49
C LEU A 169 -1.07 -11.41 29.86
N ASP A 170 0.24 -11.14 30.00
CA ASP A 170 0.90 -11.24 31.30
C ASP A 170 0.25 -10.31 32.34
N ILE A 171 -0.09 -9.05 31.95
CA ILE A 171 -0.78 -8.11 32.81
C ILE A 171 -2.16 -8.65 33.18
N LEU A 172 -2.95 -9.11 32.21
CA LEU A 172 -4.28 -9.68 32.44
C LEU A 172 -4.22 -10.85 33.43
N THR A 173 -3.24 -11.76 33.25
CA THR A 173 -3.06 -12.91 34.14
C THR A 173 -2.77 -12.46 35.59
N VAL A 174 -1.92 -11.45 35.77
CA VAL A 174 -1.60 -10.92 37.10
C VAL A 174 -2.82 -10.26 37.74
N VAL A 175 -3.60 -9.50 36.96
CA VAL A 175 -4.84 -8.86 37.39
C VAL A 175 -5.88 -9.89 37.82
N GLU A 176 -6.10 -10.94 37.02
CA GLU A 176 -7.02 -12.05 37.35
C GLU A 176 -6.64 -12.77 38.63
N VAL A 177 -5.34 -13.04 38.83
CA VAL A 177 -4.85 -13.67 40.07
C VAL A 177 -5.16 -12.81 41.30
N ASN A 178 -5.05 -11.48 41.21
CA ASN A 178 -5.40 -10.57 42.30
C ASN A 178 -6.90 -10.52 42.58
N ILE A 179 -7.75 -10.69 41.59
CA ILE A 179 -9.20 -10.80 41.77
C ILE A 179 -9.56 -12.11 42.51
N ASP A 180 -8.93 -13.21 42.12
CA ASP A 180 -9.23 -14.54 42.66
C ASP A 180 -8.70 -14.72 44.11
N TYR A 181 -7.63 -14.01 44.49
CA TYR A 181 -6.96 -14.11 45.78
C TYR A 181 -6.75 -12.76 46.48
N PRO A 182 -7.82 -12.06 46.86
CA PRO A 182 -7.76 -10.71 47.43
C PRO A 182 -7.14 -10.65 48.86
N GLU A 183 -6.76 -11.78 49.43
CA GLU A 183 -6.27 -11.91 50.81
C GLU A 183 -4.80 -11.48 51.00
N TYR A 184 -4.10 -11.11 49.90
CA TYR A 184 -2.67 -10.77 49.93
C TYR A 184 -2.44 -9.28 49.60
N ASP A 185 -2.81 -8.37 50.54
CA ASP A 185 -2.67 -6.91 50.40
C ASP A 185 -1.25 -6.43 50.03
N ASP A 186 -0.20 -7.14 50.48
CA ASP A 186 1.19 -6.79 50.19
C ASP A 186 1.58 -7.04 48.72
N LEU A 187 0.89 -7.95 48.01
CA LEU A 187 1.10 -8.24 46.63
C LEU A 187 0.45 -7.16 45.70
N GLU A 188 -0.59 -6.49 46.15
CA GLU A 188 -1.36 -5.55 45.35
C GLU A 188 -0.54 -4.31 44.96
N ILE A 189 0.25 -3.73 45.90
CA ILE A 189 1.04 -2.51 45.67
C ILE A 189 2.20 -2.77 44.70
N GLU A 190 2.94 -3.86 44.88
CA GLU A 190 4.07 -4.21 44.03
C GLU A 190 3.59 -4.62 42.62
N THR A 191 2.41 -5.25 42.54
CA THR A 191 1.72 -5.63 41.35
C THR A 191 1.28 -4.41 40.53
N THR A 192 0.62 -3.43 41.15
CA THR A 192 0.16 -2.21 40.48
C THR A 192 1.33 -1.43 39.87
N LYS A 193 2.44 -1.31 40.59
CA LYS A 193 3.65 -0.66 40.08
C LYS A 193 4.22 -1.39 38.86
N THR A 194 4.32 -2.72 38.91
CA THR A 194 4.82 -3.54 37.80
C THR A 194 3.91 -3.46 36.60
N ILE A 195 2.58 -3.46 36.78
CA ILE A 195 1.59 -3.28 35.72
C ILE A 195 1.77 -1.91 35.04
N LEU A 196 1.90 -0.83 35.80
CA LEU A 196 2.10 0.53 35.28
C LEU A 196 3.41 0.67 34.49
N GLU A 197 4.51 0.08 34.96
CA GLU A 197 5.80 0.07 34.26
C GLU A 197 5.69 -0.67 32.93
N LYS A 198 5.10 -1.88 32.90
CA LYS A 198 4.86 -2.64 31.66
C LYS A 198 3.94 -1.89 30.72
N SER A 199 2.83 -1.35 31.21
CA SER A 199 1.86 -0.59 30.41
C SER A 199 2.48 0.65 29.78
N THR A 200 3.35 1.35 30.52
CA THR A 200 4.10 2.50 29.98
C THR A 200 5.03 2.08 28.84
N SER A 201 5.69 0.93 28.94
CA SER A 201 6.54 0.39 27.89
C SER A 201 5.74 0.06 26.62
N ILE A 202 4.55 -0.57 26.79
CA ILE A 202 3.63 -0.90 25.68
C ILE A 202 3.13 0.39 25.04
N ARG A 203 2.68 1.37 25.83
CA ARG A 203 2.24 2.69 25.36
C ARG A 203 3.30 3.35 24.49
N ASN A 204 4.52 3.45 24.94
CA ASN A 204 5.62 4.07 24.21
C ASN A 204 5.88 3.33 22.87
N SER A 205 5.74 2.01 22.84
CA SER A 205 5.89 1.21 21.63
C SER A 205 4.77 1.50 20.63
N LEU A 206 3.51 1.64 21.08
CA LEU A 206 2.37 1.97 20.22
C LEU A 206 2.44 3.42 19.71
N GLU A 207 2.84 4.37 20.55
CA GLU A 207 3.06 5.77 20.16
C GLU A 207 4.16 5.89 19.09
N SER A 208 5.31 5.25 19.31
CA SER A 208 6.40 5.22 18.34
C SER A 208 5.96 4.61 17.01
N LEU A 209 5.14 3.56 17.04
CA LEU A 209 4.60 2.93 15.84
C LEU A 209 3.63 3.89 15.10
N LEU A 210 2.76 4.60 15.83
CA LEU A 210 1.85 5.59 15.25
C LEU A 210 2.58 6.81 14.66
N GLU A 211 3.69 7.23 15.25
CA GLU A 211 4.52 8.31 14.68
C GLU A 211 5.01 7.99 13.26
N THR A 212 5.25 6.70 12.97
CA THR A 212 5.66 6.27 11.63
C THR A 212 4.53 6.33 10.60
N SER A 213 3.27 6.43 11.03
CA SER A 213 2.09 6.27 10.17
C SER A 213 1.96 7.35 9.10
N LYS A 214 2.24 8.61 9.45
CA LYS A 214 2.18 9.72 8.48
C LYS A 214 3.17 9.50 7.34
N GLN A 215 4.41 9.14 7.69
CA GLN A 215 5.46 8.87 6.70
C GLN A 215 5.15 7.60 5.91
N GLY A 216 4.70 6.53 6.57
CA GLY A 216 4.31 5.29 5.92
C GLY A 216 3.20 5.47 4.89
N LYS A 217 2.18 6.26 5.22
CA LYS A 217 1.09 6.61 4.29
C LYS A 217 1.60 7.38 3.08
N ILE A 218 2.44 8.41 3.30
CA ILE A 218 3.05 9.18 2.21
C ILE A 218 3.89 8.29 1.28
N ILE A 219 4.69 7.40 1.84
CA ILE A 219 5.55 6.49 1.05
C ILE A 219 4.69 5.53 0.21
N LYS A 220 3.56 5.05 0.74
CA LYS A 220 2.67 4.11 0.07
C LYS A 220 1.78 4.77 -0.98
N GLU A 221 1.06 5.83 -0.61
CA GLU A 221 0.02 6.46 -1.43
C GLU A 221 0.56 7.57 -2.31
N GLY A 222 1.69 8.16 -1.92
CA GLY A 222 2.22 9.37 -2.52
C GLY A 222 1.56 10.63 -1.99
N ILE A 223 2.08 11.77 -2.42
CA ILE A 223 1.58 13.09 -2.08
C ILE A 223 0.75 13.60 -3.25
N ASN A 224 -0.55 13.79 -3.04
CA ASN A 224 -1.42 14.40 -4.01
C ASN A 224 -0.97 15.84 -4.26
N THR A 225 -0.43 16.12 -5.44
CA THR A 225 0.20 17.41 -5.76
C THR A 225 -0.53 18.11 -6.89
N ALA A 226 -0.99 19.34 -6.63
CA ALA A 226 -1.55 20.21 -7.64
C ALA A 226 -0.50 21.21 -8.12
N ILE A 227 -0.42 21.42 -9.45
CA ILE A 227 0.41 22.46 -10.07
C ILE A 227 -0.51 23.59 -10.51
N ILE A 228 -0.42 24.74 -9.87
CA ILE A 228 -1.33 25.88 -10.04
C ILE A 228 -0.59 27.13 -10.46
N GLY A 229 -1.25 27.99 -11.21
CA GLY A 229 -0.73 29.26 -11.71
C GLY A 229 -1.42 29.66 -13.01
N ARG A 230 -1.30 30.93 -13.41
CA ARG A 230 -1.87 31.46 -14.66
C ARG A 230 -1.37 30.69 -15.91
N PRO A 231 -2.01 30.83 -17.07
CA PRO A 231 -1.45 30.35 -18.33
C PRO A 231 -0.03 30.88 -18.58
N ASN A 232 0.80 30.11 -19.27
CA ASN A 232 2.17 30.50 -19.68
C ASN A 232 3.19 30.80 -18.57
N VAL A 233 2.91 30.52 -17.28
CA VAL A 233 3.88 30.66 -16.19
C VAL A 233 4.92 29.53 -16.17
N GLY A 234 4.70 28.44 -16.93
CA GLY A 234 5.64 27.33 -17.06
C GLY A 234 5.19 26.04 -16.37
N LYS A 235 3.90 25.83 -16.13
CA LYS A 235 3.35 24.60 -15.51
C LYS A 235 3.74 23.33 -16.29
N SER A 236 3.53 23.32 -17.61
CA SER A 236 3.88 22.18 -18.47
C SER A 236 5.39 21.96 -18.52
N SER A 237 6.20 23.02 -18.46
CA SER A 237 7.67 22.91 -18.42
C SER A 237 8.12 22.30 -17.08
N LEU A 238 7.54 22.74 -15.94
CA LEU A 238 7.81 22.11 -14.64
C LEU A 238 7.43 20.64 -14.65
N LEU A 239 6.24 20.30 -15.11
CA LEU A 239 5.77 18.93 -15.24
C LEU A 239 6.76 18.09 -16.06
N ASN A 240 7.16 18.56 -17.24
CA ASN A 240 8.08 17.84 -18.10
C ASN A 240 9.46 17.67 -17.45
N ASN A 241 9.99 18.68 -16.76
CA ASN A 241 11.28 18.58 -16.06
C ASN A 241 11.21 17.53 -14.94
N LEU A 242 10.14 17.55 -14.13
CA LEU A 242 9.93 16.56 -13.09
C LEU A 242 9.78 15.13 -13.66
N LEU A 243 9.13 14.97 -14.82
CA LEU A 243 8.97 13.68 -15.49
C LEU A 243 10.25 13.18 -16.15
N GLN A 244 11.09 14.06 -16.71
CA GLN A 244 12.33 13.69 -17.41
C GLN A 244 13.47 13.30 -16.45
N GLU A 245 13.68 14.07 -15.37
CA GLU A 245 14.72 13.78 -14.39
C GLU A 245 14.37 12.61 -13.48
N ASN A 246 13.11 12.44 -13.18
CA ASN A 246 12.62 11.49 -12.19
C ASN A 246 11.75 10.41 -12.85
N LYS A 247 12.27 9.63 -13.79
CA LYS A 247 11.58 8.54 -14.50
C LYS A 247 10.12 8.33 -14.07
N ALA A 248 9.17 8.90 -14.80
CA ALA A 248 7.76 8.67 -14.58
C ALA A 248 7.51 7.15 -14.54
N ILE A 249 6.96 6.66 -13.46
CA ILE A 249 6.46 5.28 -13.41
C ILE A 249 5.10 5.31 -14.10
N VAL A 250 5.13 5.34 -15.44
CA VAL A 250 3.92 5.11 -16.24
C VAL A 250 3.63 3.61 -16.14
N THR A 251 2.66 3.24 -15.35
CA THR A 251 2.17 1.87 -15.34
C THR A 251 1.02 1.77 -16.35
N ASP A 252 1.33 1.42 -17.59
CA ASP A 252 0.37 0.81 -18.48
C ASP A 252 0.06 -0.59 -17.95
N ILE A 253 -0.78 -0.69 -16.94
CA ILE A 253 -1.38 -1.98 -16.57
C ILE A 253 -2.49 -2.21 -17.56
N ALA A 254 -2.21 -3.00 -18.60
CA ALA A 254 -3.20 -3.50 -19.54
C ALA A 254 -4.31 -4.21 -18.74
N GLY A 255 -5.51 -3.66 -18.71
CA GLY A 255 -6.67 -4.25 -18.04
C GLY A 255 -7.49 -3.33 -17.15
N THR A 256 -7.02 -2.12 -16.81
CA THR A 256 -7.78 -1.14 -16.03
C THR A 256 -8.27 0.01 -16.93
N THR A 257 -9.25 -0.25 -17.77
CA THR A 257 -9.73 0.67 -18.81
C THR A 257 -10.68 1.77 -18.31
N ARG A 258 -10.69 2.13 -17.01
CA ARG A 258 -11.59 3.18 -16.48
C ARG A 258 -11.00 4.14 -15.46
N ASP A 259 -9.77 3.94 -15.00
CA ASP A 259 -9.16 4.87 -14.05
C ASP A 259 -8.38 5.95 -14.82
N VAL A 260 -8.57 7.20 -14.41
CA VAL A 260 -7.82 8.38 -14.87
C VAL A 260 -6.33 8.03 -14.83
N LEU A 261 -5.59 8.25 -15.91
CA LEU A 261 -4.14 8.08 -15.96
C LEU A 261 -3.49 8.95 -14.89
N GLU A 262 -3.21 8.34 -13.74
CA GLU A 262 -2.53 9.00 -12.63
C GLU A 262 -1.03 8.98 -12.91
N GLU A 263 -0.41 10.16 -12.97
CA GLU A 263 1.03 10.28 -13.17
C GLU A 263 1.74 10.35 -11.83
N TYR A 264 2.65 9.41 -11.61
CA TYR A 264 3.53 9.39 -10.44
C TYR A 264 4.95 9.81 -10.84
N VAL A 265 5.53 10.71 -10.03
CA VAL A 265 6.92 11.16 -10.14
C VAL A 265 7.63 10.87 -8.84
N LYS A 266 8.87 10.33 -8.89
CA LYS A 266 9.66 10.08 -7.69
C LYS A 266 10.64 11.25 -7.46
N ILE A 267 10.37 12.14 -6.52
CA ILE A 267 11.24 13.27 -6.18
C ILE A 267 12.04 12.93 -4.93
N LYS A 268 13.36 12.69 -5.07
CA LYS A 268 14.29 12.31 -3.97
C LYS A 268 13.72 11.25 -3.02
N GLY A 269 13.07 10.24 -3.61
CA GLY A 269 12.46 9.12 -2.88
C GLY A 269 11.05 9.40 -2.34
N VAL A 270 10.46 10.56 -2.65
CA VAL A 270 9.07 10.91 -2.32
C VAL A 270 8.19 10.63 -3.54
N PRO A 271 7.19 9.75 -3.44
CA PRO A 271 6.22 9.57 -4.52
C PRO A 271 5.28 10.77 -4.56
N ILE A 272 5.28 11.47 -5.67
CA ILE A 272 4.37 12.58 -5.96
C ILE A 272 3.32 12.09 -6.93
N LYS A 273 2.07 12.20 -6.56
CA LYS A 273 0.91 11.91 -7.40
C LYS A 273 0.38 13.22 -7.97
N LEU A 274 0.54 13.42 -9.27
CA LEU A 274 0.08 14.65 -9.94
C LEU A 274 -1.42 14.59 -10.20
N ILE A 275 -2.14 15.62 -9.74
CA ILE A 275 -3.58 15.73 -9.91
C ILE A 275 -3.86 16.65 -11.11
N ASP A 276 -4.83 16.25 -11.95
CA ASP A 276 -5.35 17.03 -13.09
C ASP A 276 -4.29 17.40 -14.14
N THR A 277 -3.45 16.44 -14.52
CA THR A 277 -2.44 16.62 -15.57
C THR A 277 -3.03 16.88 -16.95
N ALA A 278 -4.27 16.52 -17.22
CA ALA A 278 -4.96 16.77 -18.48
C ALA A 278 -5.11 18.28 -18.75
N GLY A 279 -5.46 19.08 -17.74
CA GLY A 279 -5.54 20.53 -17.85
C GLY A 279 -4.18 21.25 -18.02
N ILE A 280 -3.08 20.54 -17.75
CA ILE A 280 -1.71 21.06 -17.91
C ILE A 280 -1.15 20.74 -19.31
N ARG A 281 -1.62 19.67 -19.95
CA ARG A 281 -1.16 19.19 -21.27
C ARG A 281 -1.91 19.79 -22.44
N GLU A 282 -3.19 20.18 -22.26
CA GLU A 282 -3.98 20.85 -23.30
C GLU A 282 -3.54 22.31 -23.42
N THR A 283 -2.84 22.59 -24.49
CA THR A 283 -2.40 23.94 -24.90
C THR A 283 -3.54 24.71 -25.52
N ASP A 284 -3.60 25.98 -25.11
CA ASP A 284 -4.14 27.13 -25.86
C ASP A 284 -5.63 27.17 -26.24
N ASP A 285 -6.23 28.28 -25.81
CA ASP A 285 -7.34 29.01 -26.43
C ASP A 285 -8.80 28.76 -26.05
N ILE A 286 -9.19 28.02 -25.08
CA ILE A 286 -10.58 28.20 -24.56
C ILE A 286 -10.59 27.82 -23.10
N VAL A 287 -10.58 28.77 -22.14
CA VAL A 287 -11.11 28.49 -20.82
C VAL A 287 -10.46 29.27 -19.66
N GLU A 288 -10.53 30.59 -19.68
CA GLU A 288 -10.18 31.38 -18.47
C GLU A 288 -11.12 31.08 -17.27
N GLN A 289 -12.41 30.87 -17.49
CA GLN A 289 -13.38 30.61 -16.40
C GLN A 289 -13.38 29.14 -15.92
N ILE A 290 -13.04 28.16 -16.77
CA ILE A 290 -12.91 26.75 -16.39
C ILE A 290 -11.61 26.52 -15.59
N GLY A 291 -10.57 27.31 -15.82
CA GLY A 291 -9.29 27.23 -15.12
C GLY A 291 -9.38 27.47 -13.61
N VAL A 292 -10.10 28.47 -13.17
CA VAL A 292 -10.26 28.79 -11.73
C VAL A 292 -11.08 27.72 -10.99
N LYS A 293 -12.14 27.20 -11.61
CA LYS A 293 -12.96 26.15 -11.01
C LYS A 293 -12.18 24.84 -10.87
N ARG A 294 -11.46 24.42 -11.92
CA ARG A 294 -10.58 23.23 -11.88
C ARG A 294 -9.47 23.40 -10.86
N SER A 295 -8.87 24.58 -10.76
CA SER A 295 -7.85 24.88 -9.74
C SER A 295 -8.40 24.74 -8.33
N LYS A 296 -9.64 25.13 -8.05
CA LYS A 296 -10.29 24.93 -6.74
C LYS A 296 -10.52 23.45 -6.43
N GLU A 297 -11.02 22.68 -7.39
CA GLU A 297 -11.24 21.22 -7.22
C GLU A 297 -9.91 20.48 -7.02
N ALA A 298 -8.85 20.87 -7.73
CA ALA A 298 -7.51 20.31 -7.55
C ALA A 298 -6.91 20.68 -6.18
N LEU A 299 -7.11 21.93 -5.74
CA LEU A 299 -6.69 22.41 -4.41
C LEU A 299 -7.35 21.63 -3.28
N GLU A 300 -8.66 21.36 -3.38
CA GLU A 300 -9.38 20.63 -2.33
C GLU A 300 -8.81 19.21 -2.11
N LYS A 301 -8.39 18.57 -3.19
CA LYS A 301 -7.87 17.18 -3.18
C LYS A 301 -6.37 17.08 -2.94
N SER A 302 -5.64 18.21 -2.97
CA SER A 302 -4.18 18.20 -2.86
C SER A 302 -3.68 18.23 -1.43
N ASP A 303 -2.59 17.48 -1.20
CA ASP A 303 -1.76 17.53 0.01
C ASP A 303 -0.62 18.52 -0.12
N LEU A 304 -0.19 18.80 -1.38
CA LEU A 304 0.86 19.76 -1.73
C LEU A 304 0.41 20.60 -2.91
N VAL A 305 0.67 21.91 -2.85
CA VAL A 305 0.45 22.84 -3.95
C VAL A 305 1.79 23.39 -4.43
N LEU A 306 2.09 23.22 -5.70
CA LEU A 306 3.18 23.89 -6.39
C LEU A 306 2.59 25.11 -7.12
N PHE A 307 2.73 26.28 -6.52
CA PHE A 307 2.15 27.52 -7.05
C PHE A 307 3.19 28.26 -7.89
N LEU A 308 2.96 28.37 -9.20
CA LEU A 308 3.90 28.99 -10.14
C LEU A 308 3.54 30.43 -10.44
N LEU A 309 4.54 31.30 -10.35
CA LEU A 309 4.52 32.69 -10.78
C LEU A 309 5.57 32.94 -11.87
N ASN A 310 5.29 33.83 -12.80
CA ASN A 310 6.23 34.29 -13.82
C ASN A 310 7.04 35.47 -13.28
N SER A 311 8.35 35.29 -13.04
CA SER A 311 9.19 36.37 -12.52
C SER A 311 9.44 37.50 -13.51
N SER A 312 9.20 37.31 -14.82
CA SER A 312 9.40 38.32 -15.85
C SER A 312 8.21 39.25 -16.07
N GLU A 313 7.13 39.10 -15.29
CA GLU A 313 5.90 39.92 -15.35
C GLU A 313 5.61 40.49 -13.96
N GLU A 314 4.85 41.57 -13.91
CA GLU A 314 4.30 42.09 -12.65
C GLU A 314 3.23 41.15 -12.08
N LEU A 315 3.07 41.15 -10.76
CA LEU A 315 2.05 40.38 -10.08
C LEU A 315 0.65 40.90 -10.45
N THR A 316 -0.20 40.04 -11.00
CA THR A 316 -1.57 40.40 -11.39
C THR A 316 -2.58 40.13 -10.28
N GLU A 317 -3.79 40.68 -10.40
CA GLU A 317 -4.87 40.40 -9.45
C GLU A 317 -5.28 38.93 -9.46
N ASP A 318 -5.23 38.25 -10.63
CA ASP A 318 -5.48 36.80 -10.73
C ASP A 318 -4.45 35.99 -9.96
N ASP A 319 -3.16 36.37 -10.00
CA ASP A 319 -2.12 35.72 -9.20
C ASP A 319 -2.40 35.87 -7.70
N LYS A 320 -2.83 37.07 -7.26
CA LYS A 320 -3.16 37.34 -5.87
C LYS A 320 -4.39 36.54 -5.41
N GLU A 321 -5.42 36.42 -6.25
CA GLU A 321 -6.63 35.68 -5.96
C GLU A 321 -6.32 34.18 -5.86
N LEU A 322 -5.56 33.60 -6.79
CA LEU A 322 -5.15 32.23 -6.77
C LEU A 322 -4.25 31.93 -5.57
N LEU A 323 -3.34 32.83 -5.20
CA LEU A 323 -2.46 32.67 -4.05
C LEU A 323 -3.25 32.64 -2.73
N LYS A 324 -4.31 33.47 -2.60
CA LYS A 324 -5.21 33.44 -1.44
C LYS A 324 -5.89 32.08 -1.26
N LEU A 325 -6.19 31.38 -2.35
CA LEU A 325 -6.81 30.04 -2.27
C LEU A 325 -5.87 28.99 -1.69
N THR A 326 -4.56 29.27 -1.61
CA THR A 326 -3.57 28.34 -1.00
C THR A 326 -3.45 28.52 0.50
N GLU A 327 -4.14 29.47 1.11
CA GLU A 327 -4.13 29.69 2.56
C GLU A 327 -4.58 28.42 3.29
N GLY A 328 -3.80 28.00 4.30
CA GLY A 328 -4.05 26.78 5.06
C GLY A 328 -3.66 25.46 4.36
N LYS A 329 -3.12 25.52 3.13
CA LYS A 329 -2.59 24.36 2.40
C LYS A 329 -1.07 24.33 2.46
N THR A 330 -0.49 23.13 2.44
CA THR A 330 0.97 23.01 2.28
C THR A 330 1.35 23.44 0.86
N THR A 331 2.00 24.59 0.74
CA THR A 331 2.28 25.22 -0.56
C THR A 331 3.75 25.58 -0.70
N ILE A 332 4.30 25.41 -1.90
CA ILE A 332 5.59 25.94 -2.32
C ILE A 332 5.32 26.96 -3.43
N VAL A 333 5.73 28.19 -3.24
CA VAL A 333 5.66 29.24 -4.26
C VAL A 333 6.91 29.18 -5.12
N ILE A 334 6.73 29.09 -6.44
CA ILE A 334 7.81 28.93 -7.42
C ILE A 334 7.86 30.17 -8.30
N LEU A 335 8.91 30.95 -8.17
CA LEU A 335 9.20 32.08 -9.07
C LEU A 335 9.99 31.56 -10.27
N ASN A 336 9.29 31.31 -11.37
CA ASN A 336 9.86 30.71 -12.58
C ASN A 336 10.33 31.79 -13.58
N LYS A 337 11.11 31.37 -14.57
CA LYS A 337 11.70 32.18 -15.65
C LYS A 337 12.77 33.18 -15.18
N LEU A 338 13.58 32.78 -14.21
CA LEU A 338 14.72 33.59 -13.75
C LEU A 338 15.83 33.82 -14.80
N ASP A 339 15.75 33.15 -15.93
CA ASP A 339 16.58 33.39 -17.12
C ASP A 339 16.19 34.69 -17.87
N LEU A 340 15.05 35.25 -17.53
CA LEU A 340 14.57 36.53 -18.05
C LEU A 340 14.73 37.66 -17.03
N GLU A 341 14.54 38.93 -17.48
CA GLU A 341 14.59 40.10 -16.59
C GLU A 341 13.45 40.02 -15.56
N THR A 342 13.78 40.10 -14.28
CA THR A 342 12.83 40.00 -13.17
C THR A 342 12.04 41.33 -13.04
N LYS A 343 10.72 41.27 -13.14
CA LYS A 343 9.80 42.43 -13.00
C LYS A 343 8.85 42.30 -11.81
N ILE A 344 8.68 41.04 -11.30
CA ILE A 344 7.80 40.79 -10.15
C ILE A 344 8.37 41.44 -8.88
N ASP A 345 7.49 42.06 -8.07
CA ASP A 345 7.88 42.52 -6.73
C ASP A 345 7.93 41.36 -5.75
N ILE A 346 9.16 40.92 -5.43
CA ILE A 346 9.37 39.78 -4.53
C ILE A 346 8.88 40.09 -3.10
N ALA A 347 8.99 41.39 -2.65
CA ALA A 347 8.52 41.75 -1.32
C ALA A 347 6.99 41.68 -1.20
N GLU A 348 6.28 41.99 -2.28
CA GLU A 348 4.82 41.78 -2.34
C GLU A 348 4.46 40.29 -2.33
N VAL A 349 5.18 39.45 -3.08
CA VAL A 349 4.97 38.01 -3.06
C VAL A 349 5.22 37.43 -1.66
N GLU A 350 6.31 37.79 -0.98
CA GLU A 350 6.64 37.35 0.38
C GLU A 350 5.52 37.69 1.38
N LYS A 351 4.90 38.87 1.27
CA LYS A 351 3.77 39.24 2.12
C LYS A 351 2.52 38.39 1.88
N LEU A 352 2.27 38.04 0.61
CA LEU A 352 1.09 37.30 0.20
C LEU A 352 1.29 35.77 0.31
N ALA A 353 2.53 35.29 0.45
CA ALA A 353 2.86 33.87 0.48
C ALA A 353 2.56 33.15 1.82
N TYR A 354 1.93 33.81 2.80
CA TYR A 354 1.50 33.19 4.07
C TYR A 354 2.58 32.33 4.75
N ASN A 355 3.85 32.74 4.73
CA ASN A 355 5.03 31.98 5.20
C ASN A 355 5.33 30.69 4.39
N HIS A 356 4.76 30.50 3.22
CA HIS A 356 5.15 29.42 2.32
C HIS A 356 6.59 29.60 1.82
N PRO A 357 7.37 28.53 1.65
CA PRO A 357 8.70 28.61 1.04
C PRO A 357 8.59 29.13 -0.39
N ILE A 358 9.48 30.07 -0.73
CA ILE A 358 9.56 30.67 -2.07
C ILE A 358 10.84 30.16 -2.72
N ILE A 359 10.72 29.51 -3.86
CA ILE A 359 11.84 28.92 -4.60
C ILE A 359 11.94 29.59 -5.95
N LYS A 360 13.16 30.01 -6.28
CA LYS A 360 13.48 30.66 -7.54
C LYS A 360 13.98 29.64 -8.56
N THR A 361 13.31 29.55 -9.72
CA THR A 361 13.62 28.54 -10.74
C THR A 361 13.73 29.11 -12.15
N SER A 362 14.43 28.38 -12.99
CA SER A 362 14.35 28.51 -14.45
C SER A 362 14.24 27.10 -15.04
N MET A 363 13.10 26.82 -15.65
CA MET A 363 12.83 25.51 -16.27
C MET A 363 13.67 25.29 -17.52
N THR A 364 14.19 26.36 -18.13
CA THR A 364 15.05 26.32 -19.32
C THR A 364 16.49 25.94 -18.97
N THR A 365 16.99 26.47 -17.84
CA THR A 365 18.38 26.27 -17.41
C THR A 365 18.51 25.26 -16.25
N TYR A 366 17.41 24.64 -15.82
CA TYR A 366 17.31 23.71 -14.68
C TYR A 366 17.76 24.30 -13.33
N LYS A 367 17.91 25.63 -13.24
CA LYS A 367 18.31 26.30 -12.01
C LYS A 367 17.19 26.25 -10.98
N GLY A 368 17.50 25.90 -9.73
CA GLY A 368 16.57 25.86 -8.61
C GLY A 368 15.74 24.59 -8.49
N ILE A 369 15.84 23.63 -9.43
CA ILE A 369 15.09 22.36 -9.38
C ILE A 369 15.56 21.51 -8.19
N ASP A 370 16.85 21.37 -7.97
CA ASP A 370 17.40 20.65 -6.81
C ASP A 370 16.92 21.21 -5.47
N GLU A 371 16.77 22.55 -5.38
CA GLU A 371 16.26 23.21 -4.19
C GLU A 371 14.76 22.93 -3.99
N LEU A 372 13.98 22.94 -5.07
CA LEU A 372 12.56 22.56 -5.06
C LEU A 372 12.40 21.12 -4.58
N GLU A 373 13.15 20.19 -5.14
CA GLU A 373 13.12 18.78 -4.75
C GLU A 373 13.51 18.55 -3.28
N LYS A 374 14.52 19.29 -2.80
CA LYS A 374 14.92 19.25 -1.39
C LYS A 374 13.81 19.78 -0.48
N ASN A 375 13.19 20.90 -0.82
CA ASN A 375 12.09 21.48 -0.05
C ASN A 375 10.88 20.55 0.01
N ILE A 376 10.50 19.92 -1.11
CA ILE A 376 9.44 18.91 -1.13
C ILE A 376 9.76 17.77 -0.14
N ARG A 377 10.97 17.24 -0.18
CA ARG A 377 11.38 16.18 0.73
C ARG A 377 11.35 16.63 2.19
N ASP A 378 11.89 17.80 2.49
CA ASP A 378 12.06 18.30 3.87
C ASP A 378 10.70 18.66 4.51
N LEU A 379 9.71 19.12 3.74
CA LEU A 379 8.35 19.38 4.19
C LEU A 379 7.64 18.13 4.72
N PHE A 380 7.85 16.97 4.10
CA PHE A 380 7.13 15.76 4.44
C PHE A 380 7.92 14.77 5.30
N PHE A 381 9.25 14.90 5.32
CA PHE A 381 10.13 14.00 6.08
C PHE A 381 10.99 14.68 7.13
N GLY A 382 10.85 15.99 7.32
CA GLY A 382 11.52 16.74 8.40
C GLY A 382 13.06 16.71 8.35
N GLY A 383 13.66 16.43 7.18
CA GLY A 383 15.12 16.38 7.02
C GLY A 383 15.83 15.22 7.74
N ALA A 384 15.12 14.41 8.52
CA ALA A 384 15.72 13.31 9.28
C ALA A 384 16.11 12.12 8.38
N ALA A 385 17.27 11.51 8.68
CA ALA A 385 17.65 10.25 8.05
C ALA A 385 16.66 9.14 8.42
N ARG A 386 16.11 8.45 7.41
CA ARG A 386 15.16 7.36 7.62
C ARG A 386 15.87 6.15 8.23
N PRO A 387 15.43 5.63 9.38
CA PRO A 387 15.95 4.35 9.85
C PRO A 387 15.53 3.25 8.86
N LYS A 388 16.50 2.59 8.24
CA LYS A 388 16.24 1.49 7.27
C LYS A 388 15.45 0.33 7.88
N ASP A 389 15.50 0.21 9.19
CA ASP A 389 14.89 -0.91 9.94
C ASP A 389 13.60 -0.53 10.67
N ALA A 390 13.07 0.69 10.50
CA ALA A 390 11.83 1.09 11.13
C ALA A 390 10.63 0.30 10.59
N THR A 391 9.74 -0.12 11.49
CA THR A 391 8.44 -0.68 11.11
C THR A 391 7.49 0.48 10.83
N TYR A 392 7.10 0.65 9.58
CA TYR A 392 6.17 1.70 9.17
C TYR A 392 4.75 1.18 9.09
N LEU A 393 3.81 1.95 9.66
CA LEU A 393 2.38 1.77 9.43
C LEU A 393 1.98 2.56 8.19
N SER A 394 1.34 1.89 7.24
CA SER A 394 0.86 2.53 6.00
C SER A 394 -0.60 2.22 5.69
N ASN A 395 -1.21 1.30 6.43
CA ASN A 395 -2.58 0.85 6.23
C ASN A 395 -3.53 1.54 7.21
N THR A 396 -4.57 2.19 6.68
CA THR A 396 -5.56 2.94 7.48
C THR A 396 -6.27 2.07 8.51
N ARG A 397 -6.61 0.80 8.19
CA ARG A 397 -7.22 -0.15 9.12
C ARG A 397 -6.29 -0.40 10.32
N GLN A 398 -5.03 -0.72 10.05
CA GLN A 398 -4.01 -0.96 11.09
C GLN A 398 -3.80 0.26 11.97
N ILE A 399 -3.70 1.46 11.38
CA ILE A 399 -3.53 2.73 12.09
C ILE A 399 -4.71 2.97 13.04
N ASN A 400 -5.94 2.82 12.55
CA ASN A 400 -7.14 3.03 13.36
C ASN A 400 -7.24 2.04 14.53
N LEU A 401 -6.92 0.77 14.31
CA LEU A 401 -6.95 -0.25 15.37
C LEU A 401 -5.89 0.02 16.44
N ILE A 402 -4.67 0.39 16.04
CA ILE A 402 -3.58 0.71 16.97
C ILE A 402 -3.89 2.00 17.73
N GLN A 403 -4.51 3.01 17.09
CA GLN A 403 -4.95 4.23 17.77
C GLN A 403 -6.01 3.93 18.83
N ARG A 404 -6.99 3.09 18.53
CA ARG A 404 -8.02 2.65 19.49
C ARG A 404 -7.40 1.82 20.61
N ALA A 405 -6.46 0.94 20.29
CA ALA A 405 -5.73 0.16 21.31
C ALA A 405 -4.93 1.06 22.26
N LEU A 406 -4.27 2.09 21.72
CA LEU A 406 -3.55 3.08 22.54
C LEU A 406 -4.50 3.89 23.44
N THR A 407 -5.68 4.28 22.93
CA THR A 407 -6.70 4.97 23.74
C THR A 407 -7.14 4.09 24.90
N SER A 408 -7.54 2.83 24.61
CA SER A 408 -7.97 1.88 25.65
C SER A 408 -6.86 1.59 26.68
N LEU A 409 -5.61 1.47 26.23
CA LEU A 409 -4.47 1.29 27.12
C LEU A 409 -4.25 2.50 28.05
N ASN A 410 -4.43 3.73 27.54
CA ASN A 410 -4.34 4.94 28.35
C ASN A 410 -5.47 5.03 29.37
N ASP A 411 -6.68 4.60 29.01
CA ASP A 411 -7.82 4.52 29.93
C ASP A 411 -7.53 3.51 31.05
N ALA A 412 -6.95 2.34 30.73
CA ALA A 412 -6.51 1.33 31.69
C ALA A 412 -5.42 1.88 32.65
N ILE A 413 -4.42 2.57 32.11
CA ILE A 413 -3.35 3.20 32.92
C ILE A 413 -3.96 4.25 33.86
N GLY A 414 -4.82 5.14 33.34
CA GLY A 414 -5.48 6.17 34.15
C GLY A 414 -6.34 5.59 35.27
N ALA A 415 -7.10 4.52 34.98
CA ALA A 415 -7.90 3.80 35.96
C ALA A 415 -7.01 3.18 37.09
N ALA A 416 -5.89 2.56 36.70
CA ALA A 416 -4.93 1.99 37.66
C ALA A 416 -4.24 3.05 38.48
N GLU A 417 -3.86 4.21 37.92
CA GLU A 417 -3.26 5.35 38.65
C GLU A 417 -4.24 5.97 39.66
N LEU A 418 -5.54 5.98 39.34
CA LEU A 418 -6.58 6.47 40.24
C LEU A 418 -6.96 5.47 41.36
N GLY A 419 -6.40 4.26 41.32
CA GLY A 419 -6.72 3.20 42.29
C GLY A 419 -8.18 2.72 42.17
N LEU A 420 -8.73 2.71 40.94
CA LEU A 420 -10.08 2.16 40.68
C LEU A 420 -10.08 0.64 40.87
N GLU A 421 -11.28 0.09 41.07
CA GLU A 421 -11.43 -1.36 41.23
C GLU A 421 -10.83 -2.12 40.05
N VAL A 422 -10.14 -3.21 40.34
CA VAL A 422 -9.33 -4.01 39.42
C VAL A 422 -10.17 -4.50 38.21
N ASP A 423 -11.46 -4.79 38.42
CA ASP A 423 -12.41 -5.19 37.40
C ASP A 423 -12.57 -4.13 36.29
N MET A 424 -12.54 -2.84 36.65
CA MET A 424 -12.64 -1.74 35.69
C MET A 424 -11.39 -1.67 34.80
N VAL A 425 -10.23 -1.88 35.41
CA VAL A 425 -8.94 -1.88 34.70
C VAL A 425 -8.83 -3.05 33.74
N LEU A 426 -9.40 -4.23 34.10
CA LEU A 426 -9.40 -5.44 33.30
C LEU A 426 -10.09 -5.25 31.94
N ILE A 427 -11.21 -4.49 31.92
CA ILE A 427 -12.01 -4.25 30.70
C ILE A 427 -11.14 -3.58 29.61
N ASP A 428 -10.40 -2.56 29.99
CA ASP A 428 -9.61 -1.78 29.04
C ASP A 428 -8.36 -2.52 28.56
N TYR A 429 -7.70 -3.31 29.43
CA TYR A 429 -6.62 -4.21 28.99
C TYR A 429 -7.14 -5.30 28.03
N THR A 430 -8.29 -5.90 28.33
CA THR A 430 -8.93 -6.90 27.45
C THR A 430 -9.28 -6.30 26.10
N ASN A 431 -9.84 -5.08 26.09
CA ASN A 431 -10.14 -4.38 24.84
C ASN A 431 -8.85 -4.07 24.05
N THR A 432 -7.79 -3.60 24.72
CA THR A 432 -6.48 -3.38 24.08
C THR A 432 -5.92 -4.67 23.47
N PHE A 433 -5.98 -5.78 24.19
CA PHE A 433 -5.54 -7.09 23.72
C PHE A 433 -6.31 -7.55 22.46
N ASN A 434 -7.62 -7.36 22.47
CA ASN A 434 -8.49 -7.73 21.33
C ASN A 434 -8.23 -6.84 20.10
N LEU A 435 -8.13 -5.52 20.27
CA LEU A 435 -7.84 -4.59 19.19
C LEU A 435 -6.48 -4.87 18.53
N LEU A 436 -5.46 -5.21 19.30
CA LEU A 436 -4.18 -5.63 18.76
C LEU A 436 -4.29 -6.99 18.04
N GLY A 437 -5.17 -7.90 18.49
CA GLY A 437 -5.48 -9.14 17.79
C GLY A 437 -6.12 -8.89 16.43
N GLU A 438 -7.06 -7.96 16.36
CA GLU A 438 -7.69 -7.57 15.10
C GLU A 438 -6.69 -7.01 14.07
N VAL A 439 -5.59 -6.36 14.52
CA VAL A 439 -4.54 -5.88 13.61
C VAL A 439 -3.98 -7.02 12.77
N ILE A 440 -3.68 -8.16 13.40
CA ILE A 440 -3.10 -9.36 12.75
C ILE A 440 -4.17 -10.31 12.18
N GLY A 441 -5.45 -9.98 12.34
CA GLY A 441 -6.58 -10.73 11.79
C GLY A 441 -7.16 -11.78 12.72
N GLU A 442 -6.79 -11.80 14.00
CA GLU A 442 -7.47 -12.62 14.99
C GLU A 442 -8.86 -12.03 15.26
N ASN A 443 -9.86 -12.90 15.36
CA ASN A 443 -11.27 -12.52 15.57
C ASN A 443 -11.87 -11.60 14.48
N SER A 444 -11.26 -11.53 13.30
CA SER A 444 -11.82 -10.79 12.17
C SER A 444 -13.04 -11.53 11.60
N GLY A 445 -14.15 -10.81 11.43
CA GLY A 445 -15.36 -11.39 10.83
C GLY A 445 -15.18 -11.68 9.34
N ASP A 446 -15.91 -12.69 8.85
CA ASP A 446 -15.86 -13.13 7.44
C ASP A 446 -16.15 -11.99 6.44
N GLU A 447 -17.03 -11.05 6.81
CA GLU A 447 -17.38 -9.89 5.97
C GLU A 447 -16.16 -8.99 5.72
N LEU A 448 -15.39 -8.65 6.75
CA LEU A 448 -14.18 -7.86 6.63
C LEU A 448 -13.13 -8.58 5.77
N ILE A 449 -12.96 -9.89 5.99
CA ILE A 449 -12.02 -10.72 5.23
C ILE A 449 -12.41 -10.69 3.75
N ASN A 450 -13.68 -10.93 3.43
CA ASN A 450 -14.18 -10.94 2.07
C ASN A 450 -14.03 -9.57 1.39
N GLU A 451 -14.37 -8.48 2.06
CA GLU A 451 -14.19 -7.13 1.53
C GLU A 451 -12.72 -6.82 1.25
N LEU A 452 -11.82 -7.16 2.16
CA LEU A 452 -10.40 -6.92 1.99
C LEU A 452 -9.85 -7.65 0.75
N PHE A 453 -10.13 -8.95 0.62
CA PHE A 453 -9.61 -9.75 -0.48
C PHE A 453 -10.27 -9.42 -1.84
N SER A 454 -11.50 -8.89 -1.86
CA SER A 454 -12.15 -8.43 -3.09
C SER A 454 -11.37 -7.32 -3.83
N ARG A 455 -10.50 -6.60 -3.13
CA ARG A 455 -9.63 -5.54 -3.68
C ARG A 455 -8.33 -6.05 -4.31
N PHE A 456 -8.09 -7.35 -4.25
CA PHE A 456 -6.91 -7.99 -4.81
C PHE A 456 -7.10 -8.30 -6.29
N CYS A 457 -5.97 -8.54 -6.97
CA CYS A 457 -6.01 -9.00 -8.35
C CYS A 457 -6.50 -10.46 -8.44
N LEU A 458 -7.18 -10.81 -9.53
CA LEU A 458 -7.50 -12.19 -9.86
C LEU A 458 -6.21 -13.00 -10.02
N GLY A 459 -6.17 -14.22 -9.50
CA GLY A 459 -4.99 -15.10 -9.58
C GLY A 459 -3.92 -14.87 -8.48
N LYS A 460 -4.25 -14.04 -7.48
CA LYS A 460 -3.41 -13.78 -6.28
C LYS A 460 -4.08 -14.24 -4.99
#